data_ea02c10d1914fd0a29cbd3e629588ff3
#
_entry.id   ea02c10d1914fd0a29cbd3e629588ff3
#
_cell.length_a   1.000
_cell.length_b   1.000
_cell.length_c   1.000
_cell.angle_alpha   90.00
_cell.angle_beta   90.00
_cell.angle_gamma   90.00
#
_symmetry.space_group_name_H-M   'P 1'
#
loop_
_entity.id
_entity.type
_entity.pdbx_description
1 polymer ?
#
loop_
_entity_poly.entity_id
_entity_poly.type
_entity_poly.pdbx_seq_one_letter_code
_entity_poly.pdbx_strand_id
1 'polypeptide(L)'
;IHRVFSVKDAQEKILSLLNREQTVALGDSWELMNDEFISKLKEFKFYNRFGEDSEKVKRESLLAEMAIIEGELITEDGQILVVGDYNTSSALFGAENIIVLISENKIVKDLNSGFEKISEHEKYYRMRAEKLQNKNDGLSIGIIENGRKFSKRISLVITTEDTGL
;
A
#
# COMPACT_ATOMS: atom_id res chain seq x y z
N ILE A 1 2.63 -14.68 3.80
CA ILE A 1 3.74 -13.74 4.10
C ILE A 1 4.93 -14.16 3.25
N HIS A 2 5.55 -13.18 2.57
CA HIS A 2 6.72 -13.35 1.73
C HIS A 2 7.83 -12.42 2.26
N ARG A 3 8.99 -12.96 2.60
CA ARG A 3 10.16 -12.15 2.99
C ARG A 3 11.11 -12.05 1.82
N VAL A 4 11.63 -10.86 1.58
CA VAL A 4 12.56 -10.51 0.49
C VAL A 4 13.65 -9.59 1.00
N PHE A 5 14.75 -9.43 0.24
CA PHE A 5 15.90 -8.67 0.72
C PHE A 5 15.82 -7.18 0.36
N SER A 6 15.27 -6.85 -0.80
CA SER A 6 15.26 -5.48 -1.30
C SER A 6 13.87 -5.05 -1.78
N VAL A 7 13.69 -3.75 -1.98
CA VAL A 7 12.50 -3.18 -2.63
C VAL A 7 12.35 -3.75 -4.04
N LYS A 8 13.45 -3.95 -4.75
CA LYS A 8 13.42 -4.56 -6.09
C LYS A 8 12.90 -6.00 -6.05
N ASP A 9 13.39 -6.81 -5.13
CA ASP A 9 12.87 -8.18 -4.94
C ASP A 9 11.40 -8.17 -4.54
N ALA A 10 10.98 -7.16 -3.74
CA ALA A 10 9.57 -6.97 -3.38
C ALA A 10 8.72 -6.66 -4.60
N GLN A 11 9.17 -5.78 -5.49
CA GLN A 11 8.48 -5.47 -6.74
C GLN A 11 8.32 -6.73 -7.62
N GLU A 12 9.38 -7.51 -7.79
CA GLU A 12 9.33 -8.77 -8.54
C GLU A 12 8.38 -9.78 -7.89
N LYS A 13 8.41 -9.87 -6.56
CA LYS A 13 7.49 -10.73 -5.81
C LYS A 13 6.04 -10.30 -5.96
N ILE A 14 5.75 -9.01 -5.85
CA ILE A 14 4.42 -8.44 -6.07
C ILE A 14 3.90 -8.81 -7.45
N LEU A 15 4.69 -8.56 -8.50
CA LEU A 15 4.30 -8.92 -9.88
C LEU A 15 4.01 -10.41 -10.05
N SER A 16 4.77 -11.28 -9.36
CA SER A 16 4.55 -12.73 -9.40
C SER A 16 3.26 -13.19 -8.72
N LEU A 17 2.66 -12.37 -7.87
CA LEU A 17 1.40 -12.64 -7.18
C LEU A 17 0.17 -12.15 -7.95
N LEU A 18 0.36 -11.36 -9.01
CA LEU A 18 -0.73 -10.82 -9.81
C LEU A 18 -1.22 -11.84 -10.83
N ASN A 19 -2.53 -11.78 -11.07
CA ASN A 19 -3.16 -12.52 -12.16
C ASN A 19 -3.51 -11.55 -13.30
N ARG A 20 -3.21 -11.91 -14.54
CA ARG A 20 -3.48 -11.07 -15.72
C ARG A 20 -4.96 -10.80 -15.97
N GLU A 21 -5.83 -11.64 -15.47
CA GLU A 21 -7.28 -11.47 -15.61
C GLU A 21 -7.88 -10.51 -14.60
N GLN A 22 -7.19 -10.27 -13.47
CA GLN A 22 -7.68 -9.37 -12.43
C GLN A 22 -7.37 -7.91 -12.73
N THR A 23 -8.30 -7.05 -12.33
CA THR A 23 -8.08 -5.61 -12.27
C THR A 23 -7.16 -5.28 -11.11
N VAL A 24 -6.15 -4.44 -11.37
CA VAL A 24 -5.10 -4.09 -10.40
C VAL A 24 -5.09 -2.60 -10.16
N ALA A 25 -4.96 -2.20 -8.91
CA ALA A 25 -4.75 -0.81 -8.51
C ALA A 25 -3.51 -0.68 -7.62
N LEU A 26 -2.81 0.44 -7.75
CA LEU A 26 -1.65 0.80 -6.94
C LEU A 26 -2.01 1.94 -5.99
N GLY A 27 -1.73 1.75 -4.71
CA GLY A 27 -1.93 2.73 -3.66
C GLY A 27 -0.86 3.81 -3.59
N ASP A 28 -0.88 4.55 -2.50
CA ASP A 28 0.07 5.61 -2.21
C ASP A 28 1.35 4.98 -1.65
N SER A 29 2.29 4.65 -2.52
CA SER A 29 3.57 4.05 -2.15
C SER A 29 4.72 4.77 -2.82
N TRP A 30 5.67 5.22 -2.01
CA TRP A 30 6.89 5.85 -2.51
C TRP A 30 7.81 4.85 -3.19
N GLU A 31 7.86 3.63 -2.64
CA GLU A 31 8.75 2.56 -3.08
C GLU A 31 8.30 1.90 -4.40
N LEU A 32 6.99 1.97 -4.66
CA LEU A 32 6.40 1.33 -5.83
C LEU A 32 6.07 2.32 -6.97
N MET A 33 6.15 3.64 -6.70
CA MET A 33 5.83 4.67 -7.69
C MET A 33 7.04 5.07 -8.54
N ASN A 34 7.70 4.09 -9.15
CA ASN A 34 8.74 4.34 -10.13
C ASN A 34 8.30 3.86 -11.52
N ASP A 35 8.87 4.49 -12.55
CA ASP A 35 8.46 4.26 -13.95
C ASP A 35 8.63 2.81 -14.40
N GLU A 36 9.66 2.11 -13.90
CA GLU A 36 9.92 0.72 -14.26
C GLU A 36 8.79 -0.19 -13.73
N PHE A 37 8.44 -0.07 -12.45
CA PHE A 37 7.39 -0.88 -11.84
C PHE A 37 6.01 -0.56 -12.45
N ILE A 38 5.69 0.72 -12.62
CA ILE A 38 4.44 1.15 -13.28
C ILE A 38 4.37 0.62 -14.71
N SER A 39 5.49 0.61 -15.46
CA SER A 39 5.51 0.06 -16.81
C SER A 39 5.19 -1.44 -16.82
N LYS A 40 5.71 -2.20 -15.87
CA LYS A 40 5.38 -3.63 -15.72
C LYS A 40 3.93 -3.87 -15.31
N LEU A 41 3.35 -2.99 -14.47
CA LEU A 41 1.93 -3.07 -14.11
C LEU A 41 1.00 -2.86 -15.31
N LYS A 42 1.40 -2.09 -16.33
CA LYS A 42 0.63 -1.90 -17.57
C LYS A 42 0.45 -3.19 -18.40
N GLU A 43 1.19 -4.24 -18.11
CA GLU A 43 0.98 -5.57 -18.72
C GLU A 43 -0.27 -6.29 -18.15
N PHE A 44 -0.84 -5.77 -17.07
CA PHE A 44 -2.05 -6.24 -16.40
C PHE A 44 -3.23 -5.30 -16.68
N LYS A 45 -4.43 -5.64 -16.23
CA LYS A 45 -5.60 -4.74 -16.25
C LYS A 45 -5.45 -3.64 -15.18
N PHE A 46 -4.45 -2.80 -15.35
CA PHE A 46 -4.02 -1.81 -14.35
C PHE A 46 -4.77 -0.49 -14.48
N TYR A 47 -5.37 -0.04 -13.38
CA TYR A 47 -5.92 1.29 -13.24
C TYR A 47 -4.80 2.32 -12.98
N ASN A 48 -4.31 2.95 -14.06
CA ASN A 48 -3.26 3.96 -13.94
C ASN A 48 -3.86 5.32 -13.52
N ARG A 49 -4.01 5.52 -12.21
CA ARG A 49 -4.55 6.76 -11.63
C ARG A 49 -3.59 7.96 -11.69
N PHE A 50 -2.40 7.78 -12.21
CA PHE A 50 -1.38 8.84 -12.37
C PHE A 50 -1.40 9.47 -13.77
N GLY A 51 -2.37 9.13 -14.60
CA GLY A 51 -2.56 9.65 -15.96
C GLY A 51 -3.48 10.87 -16.05
N GLU A 52 -3.86 11.24 -17.28
CA GLU A 52 -4.65 12.45 -17.55
C GLU A 52 -6.07 12.43 -16.95
N ASP A 53 -6.75 11.29 -16.94
CA ASP A 53 -8.10 11.12 -16.35
C ASP A 53 -8.08 10.67 -14.87
N SER A 54 -7.13 11.19 -14.11
CA SER A 54 -6.79 10.69 -12.79
C SER A 54 -7.97 10.57 -11.81
N GLU A 55 -8.88 11.52 -11.77
CA GLU A 55 -10.01 11.52 -10.82
C GLU A 55 -11.05 10.42 -11.10
N LYS A 56 -11.36 10.18 -12.38
CA LYS A 56 -12.26 9.09 -12.77
C LYS A 56 -11.62 7.73 -12.49
N VAL A 57 -10.41 7.55 -12.99
CA VAL A 57 -9.64 6.31 -12.80
C VAL A 57 -9.38 6.03 -11.32
N LYS A 58 -9.12 7.08 -10.51
CA LYS A 58 -8.95 6.97 -9.05
C LYS A 58 -10.20 6.39 -8.38
N ARG A 59 -11.40 6.82 -8.78
CA ARG A 59 -12.66 6.27 -8.26
C ARG A 59 -12.90 4.83 -8.71
N GLU A 60 -12.68 4.55 -9.98
CA GLU A 60 -12.84 3.20 -10.53
C GLU A 60 -11.84 2.21 -9.91
N SER A 61 -10.62 2.66 -9.66
CA SER A 61 -9.56 1.84 -9.06
C SER A 61 -9.84 1.41 -7.62
N LEU A 62 -10.74 2.10 -6.89
CA LEU A 62 -11.20 1.65 -5.57
C LEU A 62 -11.96 0.33 -5.62
N LEU A 63 -12.49 -0.04 -6.78
CA LEU A 63 -13.22 -1.30 -7.02
C LEU A 63 -12.34 -2.37 -7.68
N ALA A 64 -11.03 -2.16 -7.73
CA ALA A 64 -10.11 -3.16 -8.26
C ALA A 64 -10.17 -4.47 -7.46
N GLU A 65 -10.07 -5.59 -8.15
CA GLU A 65 -10.04 -6.92 -7.51
C GLU A 65 -8.78 -7.11 -6.67
N MET A 66 -7.67 -6.49 -7.10
CA MET A 66 -6.39 -6.52 -6.41
C MET A 66 -5.88 -5.09 -6.14
N ALA A 67 -5.63 -4.75 -4.89
CA ALA A 67 -4.93 -3.52 -4.52
C ALA A 67 -3.52 -3.82 -4.02
N ILE A 68 -2.55 -3.06 -4.52
CA ILE A 68 -1.18 -3.06 -4.03
C ILE A 68 -1.02 -1.79 -3.19
N ILE A 69 -0.70 -1.92 -1.92
CA ILE A 69 -0.57 -0.79 -1.00
C ILE A 69 0.74 -0.87 -0.21
N GLU A 70 1.15 0.26 0.33
CA GLU A 70 2.20 0.30 1.34
C GLU A 70 1.58 0.27 2.73
N GLY A 71 2.04 -0.68 3.57
CA GLY A 71 1.76 -0.70 4.99
C GLY A 71 2.70 0.27 5.69
N GLU A 72 2.15 1.15 6.50
CA GLU A 72 2.95 2.15 7.18
C GLU A 72 3.65 1.57 8.39
N LEU A 73 2.93 0.81 9.20
CA LEU A 73 3.46 0.12 10.37
C LEU A 73 2.73 -1.22 10.54
N ILE A 74 3.38 -2.17 11.17
CA ILE A 74 2.77 -3.42 11.61
C ILE A 74 3.10 -3.67 13.07
N THR A 75 2.11 -4.02 13.89
CA THR A 75 2.34 -4.36 15.28
C THR A 75 2.84 -5.80 15.42
N GLU A 76 3.49 -6.13 16.53
CA GLU A 76 3.90 -7.50 16.86
C GLU A 76 2.71 -8.48 16.87
N ASP A 77 1.51 -8.00 17.18
CA ASP A 77 0.26 -8.78 17.11
C ASP A 77 -0.32 -8.93 15.70
N GLY A 78 0.29 -8.29 14.70
CA GLY A 78 -0.07 -8.40 13.29
C GLY A 78 -1.16 -7.41 12.83
N GLN A 79 -1.44 -6.36 13.58
CA GLN A 79 -2.28 -5.25 13.13
C GLN A 79 -1.48 -4.38 12.15
N ILE A 80 -2.09 -4.00 11.02
CA ILE A 80 -1.42 -3.19 10.00
C ILE A 80 -2.04 -1.81 10.00
N LEU A 81 -1.20 -0.78 10.16
CA LEU A 81 -1.60 0.61 9.99
C LEU A 81 -1.28 1.06 8.57
N VAL A 82 -2.26 1.67 7.93
CA VAL A 82 -2.14 2.25 6.60
C VAL A 82 -2.42 3.75 6.67
N VAL A 83 -1.65 4.54 5.93
CA VAL A 83 -1.75 5.99 5.91
C VAL A 83 -1.97 6.48 4.48
N GLY A 84 -2.87 7.44 4.33
CA GLY A 84 -3.24 8.02 3.05
C GLY A 84 -4.64 7.57 2.59
N ASP A 85 -5.31 8.45 1.86
CA ASP A 85 -6.72 8.26 1.49
C ASP A 85 -6.93 7.02 0.64
N TYR A 86 -6.07 6.83 -0.35
CA TYR A 86 -6.21 5.70 -1.26
C TYR A 86 -5.87 4.38 -0.57
N ASN A 87 -4.76 4.31 0.17
CA ASN A 87 -4.36 3.11 0.91
C ASN A 87 -5.46 2.70 1.90
N THR A 88 -5.98 3.66 2.65
CA THR A 88 -7.06 3.42 3.62
C THR A 88 -8.32 2.91 2.94
N SER A 89 -8.78 3.57 1.89
CA SER A 89 -10.01 3.21 1.18
C SER A 89 -9.90 1.82 0.54
N SER A 90 -8.80 1.52 -0.14
CA SER A 90 -8.57 0.22 -0.78
C SER A 90 -8.43 -0.91 0.23
N ALA A 91 -7.67 -0.67 1.32
CA ALA A 91 -7.41 -1.69 2.33
C ALA A 91 -8.65 -2.07 3.11
N LEU A 92 -9.51 -1.10 3.46
CA LEU A 92 -10.65 -1.32 4.34
C LEU A 92 -11.93 -1.68 3.58
N PHE A 93 -12.19 -1.06 2.41
CA PHE A 93 -13.51 -1.08 1.79
C PHE A 93 -13.52 -1.49 0.31
N GLY A 94 -12.40 -1.38 -0.39
CA GLY A 94 -12.35 -1.51 -1.85
C GLY A 94 -12.07 -2.94 -2.33
N ALA A 95 -10.80 -3.29 -2.38
CA ALA A 95 -10.32 -4.48 -3.08
C ALA A 95 -10.69 -5.80 -2.40
N GLU A 96 -10.97 -6.82 -3.22
CA GLU A 96 -11.18 -8.19 -2.74
C GLU A 96 -9.90 -8.78 -2.14
N ASN A 97 -8.76 -8.52 -2.78
CA ASN A 97 -7.45 -8.97 -2.35
C ASN A 97 -6.47 -7.81 -2.26
N ILE A 98 -5.56 -7.88 -1.32
CA ILE A 98 -4.59 -6.82 -1.05
C ILE A 98 -3.20 -7.42 -0.95
N ILE A 99 -2.24 -6.80 -1.63
CA ILE A 99 -0.82 -7.01 -1.39
C ILE A 99 -0.31 -5.81 -0.61
N VAL A 100 0.24 -6.06 0.57
CA VAL A 100 0.83 -5.02 1.42
C VAL A 100 2.34 -5.15 1.37
N LEU A 101 3.02 -4.11 0.87
CA LEU A 101 4.46 -3.95 1.02
C LEU A 101 4.76 -3.28 2.35
N ILE A 102 5.71 -3.82 3.11
CA ILE A 102 6.19 -3.22 4.34
C ILE A 102 7.67 -3.58 4.57
N SER A 103 8.42 -2.74 5.26
CA SER A 103 9.79 -3.00 5.66
C SER A 103 9.88 -3.46 7.11
N GLU A 104 10.90 -4.24 7.44
CA GLU A 104 11.12 -4.75 8.82
C GLU A 104 11.35 -3.62 9.83
N ASN A 105 11.90 -2.46 9.44
CA ASN A 105 12.07 -1.30 10.33
C ASN A 105 10.73 -0.65 10.74
N LYS A 106 9.62 -1.06 10.11
CA LYS A 106 8.26 -0.57 10.39
C LYS A 106 7.48 -1.48 11.36
N ILE A 107 8.13 -2.46 11.96
CA ILE A 107 7.52 -3.29 13.01
C ILE A 107 7.54 -2.51 14.33
N VAL A 108 6.39 -2.38 14.96
CA VAL A 108 6.21 -1.68 16.24
C VAL A 108 5.55 -2.61 17.26
N LYS A 109 5.73 -2.30 18.54
CA LYS A 109 5.24 -3.13 19.63
C LYS A 109 3.70 -3.25 19.60
N ASP A 110 3.01 -2.12 19.51
CA ASP A 110 1.55 -2.02 19.64
C ASP A 110 1.01 -0.80 18.88
N LEU A 111 -0.32 -0.64 18.86
CA LEU A 111 -0.98 0.48 18.19
C LEU A 111 -0.59 1.85 18.75
N ASN A 112 -0.36 1.97 20.08
CA ASN A 112 0.01 3.23 20.67
C ASN A 112 1.38 3.69 20.15
N SER A 113 2.37 2.80 20.16
CA SER A 113 3.69 3.05 19.56
C SER A 113 3.59 3.39 18.07
N GLY A 114 2.64 2.76 17.35
CA GLY A 114 2.37 3.05 15.96
C GLY A 114 1.82 4.46 15.74
N PHE A 115 0.84 4.88 16.54
CA PHE A 115 0.28 6.25 16.45
C PHE A 115 1.29 7.32 16.82
N GLU A 116 2.10 7.10 17.85
CA GLU A 116 3.20 8.02 18.22
C GLU A 116 4.14 8.20 17.03
N LYS A 117 4.61 7.12 16.43
CA LYS A 117 5.51 7.16 15.27
C LYS A 117 4.89 7.88 14.07
N ILE A 118 3.60 7.63 13.76
CA ILE A 118 2.90 8.35 12.70
C ILE A 118 2.83 9.85 12.98
N SER A 119 2.52 10.24 14.23
CA SER A 119 2.45 11.67 14.62
C SER A 119 3.79 12.37 14.50
N GLU A 120 4.88 11.71 14.86
CA GLU A 120 6.25 12.25 14.72
C GLU A 120 6.62 12.54 13.26
N HIS A 121 6.02 11.81 12.33
CA HIS A 121 6.32 11.87 10.90
C HIS A 121 5.21 12.52 10.05
N GLU A 122 4.28 13.26 10.65
CA GLU A 122 3.16 13.91 9.95
C GLU A 122 3.62 14.74 8.74
N LYS A 123 4.75 15.45 8.87
CA LYS A 123 5.31 16.25 7.77
C LYS A 123 5.67 15.40 6.54
N TYR A 124 6.19 14.20 6.74
CA TYR A 124 6.50 13.28 5.66
C TYR A 124 5.22 12.84 4.91
N TYR A 125 4.17 12.50 5.64
CA TYR A 125 2.90 12.10 5.02
C TYR A 125 2.26 13.23 4.22
N ARG A 126 2.32 14.45 4.71
CA ARG A 126 1.85 15.63 3.96
C ARG A 126 2.64 15.82 2.66
N MET A 127 3.96 15.74 2.71
CA MET A 127 4.82 15.82 1.52
C MET A 127 4.51 14.70 0.52
N ARG A 128 4.27 13.48 1.01
CA ARG A 128 3.87 12.34 0.17
C ARG A 128 2.53 12.62 -0.52
N ALA A 129 1.53 13.06 0.23
CA ALA A 129 0.22 13.40 -0.30
C ALA A 129 0.28 14.50 -1.38
N GLU A 130 1.04 15.56 -1.15
CA GLU A 130 1.26 16.64 -2.13
C GLU A 130 1.86 16.12 -3.44
N LYS A 131 2.92 15.32 -3.38
CA LYS A 131 3.55 14.74 -4.58
C LYS A 131 2.64 13.76 -5.31
N LEU A 132 1.78 13.05 -4.60
CA LEU A 132 0.82 12.12 -5.18
C LEU A 132 -0.46 12.80 -5.66
N GLN A 133 -0.49 14.14 -5.64
CA GLN A 133 -1.64 14.97 -6.04
C GLN A 133 -2.94 14.60 -5.30
N ASN A 134 -2.83 14.15 -4.06
CA ASN A 134 -3.98 13.95 -3.20
C ASN A 134 -4.49 15.32 -2.75
N LYS A 135 -5.73 15.65 -3.15
CA LYS A 135 -6.34 16.97 -2.87
C LYS A 135 -6.81 17.15 -1.44
N ASN A 136 -6.84 16.07 -0.66
CA ASN A 136 -7.28 16.12 0.72
C ASN A 136 -6.10 16.43 1.64
N ASP A 137 -6.16 17.56 2.34
CA ASP A 137 -5.17 17.96 3.34
C ASP A 137 -5.21 17.10 4.62
N GLY A 138 -6.11 16.14 4.68
CA GLY A 138 -6.30 15.26 5.83
C GLY A 138 -5.37 14.06 5.83
N LEU A 139 -4.87 13.72 7.01
CA LEU A 139 -4.15 12.48 7.26
C LEU A 139 -5.17 11.38 7.60
N SER A 140 -5.47 10.51 6.63
CA SER A 140 -6.32 9.34 6.88
C SER A 140 -5.48 8.19 7.39
N ILE A 141 -5.87 7.60 8.52
CA ILE A 141 -5.24 6.42 9.12
C ILE A 141 -6.28 5.31 9.17
N GLY A 142 -5.92 4.14 8.63
CA GLY A 142 -6.72 2.93 8.72
C GLY A 142 -5.99 1.84 9.49
N ILE A 143 -6.75 0.98 10.17
CA ILE A 143 -6.22 -0.18 10.88
C ILE A 143 -6.84 -1.44 10.28
N ILE A 144 -5.98 -2.37 9.85
CA ILE A 144 -6.39 -3.73 9.53
C ILE A 144 -6.09 -4.58 10.76
N GLU A 145 -7.14 -4.96 11.50
CA GLU A 145 -7.01 -5.61 12.80
C GLU A 145 -6.36 -6.99 12.69
N ASN A 146 -6.92 -7.86 11.89
CA ASN A 146 -6.29 -9.14 11.54
C ASN A 146 -7.00 -9.78 10.34
N GLY A 147 -6.27 -10.64 9.63
CA GLY A 147 -6.78 -11.34 8.45
C GLY A 147 -7.50 -12.68 8.73
N ARG A 148 -7.75 -13.04 9.98
CA ARG A 148 -8.26 -14.38 10.35
C ARG A 148 -9.66 -14.67 9.77
N LYS A 149 -10.53 -13.66 9.70
CA LYS A 149 -11.90 -13.79 9.16
C LYS A 149 -11.93 -13.85 7.63
N PHE A 150 -10.89 -13.33 6.99
CA PHE A 150 -10.76 -13.24 5.54
C PHE A 150 -9.45 -13.91 5.10
N SER A 151 -9.37 -15.22 5.37
CA SER A 151 -8.20 -16.01 4.99
C SER A 151 -7.91 -15.82 3.50
N LYS A 152 -6.64 -15.50 3.18
CA LYS A 152 -6.12 -15.24 1.84
C LYS A 152 -6.44 -13.85 1.24
N ARG A 153 -7.17 -12.96 1.90
CA ARG A 153 -7.39 -11.61 1.38
C ARG A 153 -6.10 -10.78 1.35
N ILE A 154 -5.21 -10.96 2.34
CA ILE A 154 -4.02 -10.15 2.51
C ILE A 154 -2.76 -10.97 2.23
N SER A 155 -1.96 -10.54 1.28
CA SER A 155 -0.60 -11.02 1.03
C SER A 155 0.39 -9.97 1.53
N LEU A 156 1.20 -10.33 2.52
CA LEU A 156 2.20 -9.45 3.10
C LEU A 156 3.57 -9.73 2.46
N VAL A 157 4.17 -8.72 1.86
CA VAL A 157 5.54 -8.74 1.33
C VAL A 157 6.40 -7.86 2.24
N ILE A 158 7.35 -8.50 2.94
CA ILE A 158 8.22 -7.84 3.91
C ILE A 158 9.62 -7.77 3.33
N THR A 159 10.16 -6.56 3.20
CA THR A 159 11.57 -6.35 2.84
C THR A 159 12.44 -6.11 4.05
N THR A 160 13.70 -6.58 4.00
CA THR A 160 14.72 -6.25 5.01
C THR A 160 15.42 -4.92 4.71
N GLU A 161 15.27 -4.39 3.50
CA GLU A 161 15.73 -3.06 3.14
C GLU A 161 14.88 -2.01 3.87
N ASP A 162 15.53 -1.08 4.57
CA ASP A 162 14.85 0.02 5.24
C ASP A 162 14.15 0.91 4.23
N THR A 163 12.85 1.16 4.43
CA THR A 163 12.06 2.02 3.58
C THR A 163 11.43 3.15 4.37
N GLY A 164 11.44 4.35 3.78
CA GLY A 164 10.75 5.52 4.29
C GLY A 164 11.26 5.98 5.65
N LEU A 165 10.49 5.79 6.71
CA LEU A 165 10.71 6.39 8.03
C LEU A 165 11.48 5.50 8.97
#